data_41228174736f80d4556930381522d993
#
_entry.id   41228174736f80d4556930381522d993
#
_cell.length_a   1.000
_cell.length_b   1.000
_cell.length_c   1.000
_cell.angle_alpha   90.00
_cell.angle_beta   90.00
_cell.angle_gamma   90.00
#
_symmetry.space_group_name_H-M   'P 1'
#
loop_
_entity.id
_entity.type
_entity.pdbx_description
1 polymer ?
#
loop_
_entity_poly.entity_id
_entity_poly.type
_entity_poly.pdbx_seq_one_letter_code
_entity_poly.pdbx_strand_id
1 'polypeptide(L)'
;MKIMNLKERNEDAVSPVIGVMLMLVVTIVIAAVVAAFAGGLATETESAPVAVLDADVYAGDKKIVLRSLSGDALKLEETAISIQSVQGEPVAKNAAALGTGYFTPGMTKSIDLAVTGTLEAGQYVEVSVIVDGKHIVLTKEVLVKA
;
A
#
# COMPACT_ATOMS: atom_id res chain seq x y z
N MET A 1 -61.25 51.21 21.84
CA MET A 1 -59.83 51.23 22.12
C MET A 1 -59.24 49.82 21.77
N LYS A 2 -58.51 49.70 20.66
CA LYS A 2 -58.05 48.40 20.15
C LYS A 2 -56.71 48.14 20.81
N ILE A 3 -56.69 47.21 21.76
CA ILE A 3 -55.42 46.78 22.37
C ILE A 3 -54.66 45.93 21.27
N MET A 4 -53.67 46.58 20.65
CA MET A 4 -52.81 45.93 19.74
C MET A 4 -51.97 44.86 20.53
N ASN A 5 -52.12 43.60 20.16
CA ASN A 5 -51.49 42.51 20.80
C ASN A 5 -49.96 42.58 20.45
N LEU A 6 -49.18 43.15 21.34
CA LEU A 6 -47.72 43.32 21.21
C LEU A 6 -46.97 41.96 21.26
N LYS A 7 -47.71 40.89 21.61
CA LYS A 7 -47.14 39.57 21.77
C LYS A 7 -46.84 38.87 20.46
N GLU A 8 -47.60 39.16 19.40
CA GLU A 8 -47.40 38.51 18.09
C GLU A 8 -46.18 39.07 17.31
N ARG A 9 -45.71 40.28 17.62
CA ARG A 9 -44.57 40.89 16.92
C ARG A 9 -43.22 40.30 17.27
N ASN A 10 -43.10 39.71 18.46
CA ASN A 10 -41.82 39.14 18.90
C ASN A 10 -41.58 37.72 18.34
N GLU A 11 -42.63 36.97 18.07
CA GLU A 11 -42.50 35.62 17.53
C GLU A 11 -42.10 35.62 16.04
N ASP A 12 -42.64 36.59 15.29
CA ASP A 12 -42.29 36.77 13.87
C ASP A 12 -40.83 37.24 13.65
N ALA A 13 -40.26 37.97 14.63
CA ALA A 13 -38.88 38.47 14.55
C ALA A 13 -37.86 37.40 14.96
N VAL A 14 -38.23 36.46 15.84
CA VAL A 14 -37.37 35.39 16.32
C VAL A 14 -37.25 34.27 15.27
N SER A 15 -38.33 33.99 14.55
CA SER A 15 -38.35 32.91 13.52
C SER A 15 -37.33 33.11 12.40
N PRO A 16 -37.19 34.27 11.73
CA PRO A 16 -36.20 34.48 10.69
C PRO A 16 -34.75 34.43 11.22
N VAL A 17 -34.50 34.89 12.45
CA VAL A 17 -33.18 34.84 13.08
C VAL A 17 -32.75 33.40 13.34
N ILE A 18 -33.67 32.58 13.87
CA ILE A 18 -33.39 31.15 14.09
C ILE A 18 -33.11 30.46 12.76
N GLY A 19 -33.84 30.76 11.69
CA GLY A 19 -33.63 30.23 10.37
C GLY A 19 -32.21 30.52 9.81
N VAL A 20 -31.77 31.77 9.93
CA VAL A 20 -30.42 32.19 9.50
C VAL A 20 -29.33 31.51 10.34
N MET A 21 -29.50 31.44 11.66
CA MET A 21 -28.58 30.78 12.56
C MET A 21 -28.46 29.27 12.25
N LEU A 22 -29.57 28.59 11.99
CA LEU A 22 -29.61 27.20 11.63
C LEU A 22 -28.89 26.97 10.29
N MET A 23 -29.14 27.81 9.28
CA MET A 23 -28.50 27.72 7.98
C MET A 23 -26.97 27.92 8.08
N LEU A 24 -26.52 28.85 8.95
CA LEU A 24 -25.11 29.10 9.18
C LEU A 24 -24.45 27.89 9.84
N VAL A 25 -25.07 27.27 10.83
CA VAL A 25 -24.55 26.04 11.46
C VAL A 25 -24.46 24.89 10.47
N VAL A 26 -25.50 24.68 9.67
CA VAL A 26 -25.51 23.61 8.66
C VAL A 26 -24.39 23.81 7.61
N THR A 27 -24.18 25.03 7.14
CA THR A 27 -23.11 25.31 6.17
C THR A 27 -21.72 25.09 6.74
N ILE A 28 -21.48 25.45 8.02
CA ILE A 28 -20.21 25.20 8.70
C ILE A 28 -19.97 23.68 8.85
N VAL A 29 -20.99 22.92 9.24
CA VAL A 29 -20.88 21.47 9.40
C VAL A 29 -20.57 20.80 8.05
N ILE A 30 -21.28 21.18 6.98
CA ILE A 30 -21.01 20.65 5.63
C ILE A 30 -19.60 21.01 5.19
N ALA A 31 -19.16 22.26 5.39
CA ALA A 31 -17.81 22.69 5.06
C ALA A 31 -16.75 21.89 5.83
N ALA A 32 -16.95 21.61 7.10
CA ALA A 32 -16.05 20.82 7.93
C ALA A 32 -15.96 19.36 7.44
N VAL A 33 -17.08 18.75 7.08
CA VAL A 33 -17.14 17.40 6.54
C VAL A 33 -16.40 17.33 5.20
N VAL A 34 -16.68 18.27 4.29
CA VAL A 34 -16.00 18.33 2.98
C VAL A 34 -14.50 18.55 3.15
N ALA A 35 -14.08 19.43 4.06
CA ALA A 35 -12.66 19.66 4.35
C ALA A 35 -11.97 18.41 4.91
N ALA A 36 -12.64 17.67 5.80
CA ALA A 36 -12.13 16.42 6.34
C ALA A 36 -11.96 15.34 5.24
N PHE A 37 -12.93 15.21 4.34
CA PHE A 37 -12.84 14.32 3.19
C PHE A 37 -11.75 14.74 2.22
N ALA A 38 -11.67 16.03 1.88
CA ALA A 38 -10.66 16.56 0.99
C ALA A 38 -9.23 16.36 1.56
N GLY A 39 -9.05 16.55 2.86
CA GLY A 39 -7.78 16.28 3.55
C GLY A 39 -7.44 14.80 3.63
N GLY A 40 -8.44 13.92 3.80
CA GLY A 40 -8.25 12.47 3.85
C GLY A 40 -7.96 11.84 2.48
N LEU A 41 -8.51 12.40 1.40
CA LEU A 41 -8.24 11.95 0.02
C LEU A 41 -6.89 12.44 -0.53
N ALA A 42 -6.30 13.45 0.11
CA ALA A 42 -4.96 13.94 -0.20
C ALA A 42 -3.85 13.12 0.49
N THR A 43 -4.19 12.05 1.21
CA THR A 43 -3.19 11.05 1.62
C THR A 43 -2.63 10.47 0.33
N GLU A 44 -1.34 10.72 0.11
CA GLU A 44 -0.63 10.30 -1.09
C GLU A 44 -0.95 8.84 -1.39
N THR A 45 -1.67 8.62 -2.48
CA THR A 45 -1.76 7.28 -3.05
C THR A 45 -0.38 7.04 -3.65
N GLU A 46 0.53 6.49 -2.88
CA GLU A 46 1.81 6.00 -3.41
C GLU A 46 1.46 5.05 -4.55
N SER A 47 1.82 5.46 -5.75
CA SER A 47 1.61 4.65 -6.94
C SER A 47 2.45 3.38 -6.77
N ALA A 48 1.83 2.22 -6.81
CA ALA A 48 2.54 0.96 -6.75
C ALA A 48 3.60 0.92 -7.86
N PRO A 49 4.87 0.66 -7.55
CA PRO A 49 5.90 0.57 -8.57
C PRO A 49 5.61 -0.57 -9.54
N VAL A 50 5.77 -0.30 -10.82
CA VAL A 50 5.58 -1.30 -11.88
C VAL A 50 6.95 -1.72 -12.41
N ALA A 51 7.40 -2.90 -12.04
CA ALA A 51 8.66 -3.45 -12.53
C ALA A 51 8.47 -4.88 -13.05
N VAL A 52 9.19 -5.20 -14.11
CA VAL A 52 9.25 -6.56 -14.65
C VAL A 52 10.53 -7.20 -14.14
N LEU A 53 10.36 -8.20 -13.30
CA LEU A 53 11.45 -8.91 -12.66
C LEU A 53 11.48 -10.37 -13.11
N ASP A 54 12.65 -10.96 -13.08
CA ASP A 54 12.85 -12.40 -13.24
C ASP A 54 13.63 -12.94 -12.04
N ALA A 55 13.32 -14.18 -11.64
CA ALA A 55 13.90 -14.78 -10.46
C ALA A 55 14.29 -16.25 -10.72
N ASP A 56 15.48 -16.62 -10.29
CA ASP A 56 15.97 -17.99 -10.23
C ASP A 56 16.32 -18.35 -8.79
N VAL A 57 15.88 -19.50 -8.31
CA VAL A 57 16.12 -19.99 -6.94
C VAL A 57 17.08 -21.17 -6.97
N TYR A 58 18.09 -21.12 -6.12
CA TYR A 58 19.12 -22.17 -5.98
C TYR A 58 19.08 -22.77 -4.58
N ALA A 59 18.88 -24.10 -4.50
CA ALA A 59 18.80 -24.82 -3.22
C ALA A 59 20.18 -25.00 -2.58
N GLY A 60 21.18 -25.35 -3.38
CA GLY A 60 22.55 -25.64 -2.89
C GLY A 60 23.17 -24.43 -2.16
N ASP A 61 23.11 -23.29 -2.79
CA ASP A 61 23.65 -22.03 -2.23
C ASP A 61 22.68 -21.29 -1.30
N LYS A 62 21.42 -21.73 -1.22
CA LYS A 62 20.32 -21.03 -0.52
C LYS A 62 20.21 -19.58 -0.95
N LYS A 63 20.22 -19.36 -2.25
CA LYS A 63 20.22 -18.03 -2.87
C LYS A 63 19.11 -17.88 -3.88
N ILE A 64 18.66 -16.65 -4.03
CA ILE A 64 17.84 -16.22 -5.15
C ILE A 64 18.63 -15.22 -6.00
N VAL A 65 18.57 -15.37 -7.30
CA VAL A 65 19.12 -14.43 -8.27
C VAL A 65 17.94 -13.67 -8.87
N LEU A 66 17.85 -12.39 -8.55
CA LEU A 66 16.82 -11.49 -9.04
C LEU A 66 17.38 -10.63 -10.16
N ARG A 67 16.66 -10.56 -11.27
CA ARG A 67 16.99 -9.74 -12.44
C ARG A 67 15.89 -8.71 -12.69
N SER A 68 16.25 -7.45 -12.84
CA SER A 68 15.33 -6.41 -13.28
C SER A 68 15.40 -6.28 -14.78
N LEU A 69 14.29 -6.59 -15.47
CA LEU A 69 14.21 -6.55 -16.92
C LEU A 69 13.77 -5.20 -17.44
N SER A 70 12.74 -4.60 -16.80
CA SER A 70 12.21 -3.29 -17.19
C SER A 70 11.32 -2.70 -16.10
N GLY A 71 10.94 -1.43 -16.24
CA GLY A 71 10.02 -0.74 -15.35
C GLY A 71 10.70 0.21 -14.38
N ASP A 72 10.05 0.43 -13.24
CA ASP A 72 10.49 1.38 -12.25
C ASP A 72 11.69 0.88 -11.43
N ALA A 73 12.49 1.80 -10.94
CA ALA A 73 13.56 1.50 -10.00
C ALA A 73 12.97 1.20 -8.62
N LEU A 74 13.28 0.02 -8.08
CA LEU A 74 12.82 -0.39 -6.75
C LEU A 74 13.84 0.00 -5.68
N LYS A 75 13.39 0.56 -4.57
CA LYS A 75 14.26 0.82 -3.42
C LYS A 75 14.56 -0.49 -2.70
N LEU A 76 15.84 -0.83 -2.60
CA LEU A 76 16.29 -2.08 -1.98
C LEU A 76 15.96 -2.16 -0.50
N GLU A 77 15.91 -1.02 0.18
CA GLU A 77 15.59 -0.93 1.62
C GLU A 77 14.13 -1.31 1.92
N GLU A 78 13.24 -1.05 0.97
CA GLU A 78 11.80 -1.29 1.09
C GLU A 78 11.36 -2.60 0.42
N THR A 79 12.30 -3.32 -0.22
CA THR A 79 12.01 -4.53 -0.97
C THR A 79 12.27 -5.77 -0.13
N ALA A 80 11.27 -6.64 -0.03
CA ALA A 80 11.35 -7.93 0.63
C ALA A 80 11.04 -9.07 -0.35
N ILE A 81 11.66 -10.23 -0.14
CA ILE A 81 11.43 -11.43 -0.93
C ILE A 81 10.85 -12.50 -0.02
N SER A 82 9.78 -13.12 -0.46
CA SER A 82 9.16 -14.28 0.18
C SER A 82 9.07 -15.43 -0.81
N ILE A 83 9.40 -16.61 -0.34
CA ILE A 83 9.29 -17.85 -1.12
C ILE A 83 8.38 -18.80 -0.38
N GLN A 84 7.36 -19.27 -1.07
CA GLN A 84 6.36 -20.22 -0.53
C GLN A 84 6.34 -21.49 -1.39
N SER A 85 5.91 -22.60 -0.80
CA SER A 85 5.58 -23.77 -1.59
C SER A 85 4.32 -23.49 -2.42
N VAL A 86 4.07 -24.25 -3.46
CA VAL A 86 2.84 -24.18 -4.28
C VAL A 86 1.56 -24.36 -3.42
N GLN A 87 1.71 -24.95 -2.24
CA GLN A 87 0.61 -25.13 -1.26
C GLN A 87 0.45 -23.94 -0.30
N GLY A 88 1.28 -22.87 -0.44
CA GLY A 88 1.20 -21.66 0.40
C GLY A 88 2.01 -21.74 1.69
N GLU A 89 2.75 -22.81 1.94
CA GLU A 89 3.63 -22.92 3.12
C GLU A 89 4.89 -22.05 2.94
N PRO A 90 5.29 -21.28 3.94
CA PRO A 90 6.50 -20.47 3.85
C PRO A 90 7.74 -21.34 3.83
N VAL A 91 8.56 -21.22 2.80
CA VAL A 91 9.79 -21.98 2.60
C VAL A 91 11.03 -21.17 2.92
N ALA A 92 11.10 -19.95 2.44
CA ALA A 92 12.24 -19.08 2.66
C ALA A 92 11.87 -17.61 2.48
N LYS A 93 12.75 -16.73 2.98
CA LYS A 93 12.70 -15.27 2.78
C LYS A 93 14.11 -14.73 2.63
N ASN A 94 14.27 -13.49 2.25
CA ASN A 94 15.59 -12.86 2.28
C ASN A 94 16.15 -12.86 3.71
N ALA A 95 17.41 -13.26 3.85
CA ALA A 95 18.08 -13.40 5.16
C ALA A 95 18.36 -12.06 5.84
N ALA A 96 18.63 -11.01 5.03
CA ALA A 96 18.93 -9.66 5.50
C ALA A 96 18.31 -8.64 4.55
N ALA A 97 18.37 -7.36 4.91
CA ALA A 97 17.97 -6.27 4.04
C ALA A 97 18.73 -6.39 2.70
N LEU A 98 18.05 -6.11 1.59
CA LEU A 98 18.63 -6.24 0.25
C LEU A 98 19.74 -5.22 -0.03
N GLY A 99 20.03 -4.34 0.91
CA GLY A 99 21.02 -3.28 0.83
C GLY A 99 20.38 -1.91 0.65
N THR A 100 21.22 -0.91 0.40
CA THR A 100 20.80 0.47 0.14
C THR A 100 20.84 0.79 -1.35
N GLY A 101 20.02 1.74 -1.78
CA GLY A 101 19.98 2.22 -3.15
C GLY A 101 18.84 1.64 -3.97
N TYR A 102 18.98 1.73 -5.29
CA TYR A 102 17.92 1.38 -6.22
C TYR A 102 18.29 0.16 -7.06
N PHE A 103 17.33 -0.72 -7.25
CA PHE A 103 17.40 -1.84 -8.16
C PHE A 103 16.76 -1.42 -9.50
N THR A 104 17.63 -1.04 -10.44
CA THR A 104 17.21 -0.49 -11.74
C THR A 104 17.17 -1.55 -12.82
N PRO A 105 16.43 -1.34 -13.93
CA PRO A 105 16.43 -2.23 -15.09
C PRO A 105 17.84 -2.55 -15.60
N GLY A 106 18.07 -3.81 -15.92
CA GLY A 106 19.36 -4.34 -16.34
C GLY A 106 20.26 -4.84 -15.19
N MET A 107 19.91 -4.55 -13.93
CA MET A 107 20.67 -5.07 -12.80
C MET A 107 20.29 -6.51 -12.46
N THR A 108 21.30 -7.26 -11.99
CA THR A 108 21.14 -8.60 -11.42
C THR A 108 21.69 -8.59 -10.00
N LYS A 109 20.97 -9.17 -9.07
CA LYS A 109 21.38 -9.26 -7.68
C LYS A 109 21.18 -10.67 -7.14
N SER A 110 22.20 -11.20 -6.49
CA SER A 110 22.13 -12.46 -5.74
C SER A 110 21.87 -12.14 -4.28
N ILE A 111 20.89 -12.83 -3.69
CA ILE A 111 20.39 -12.54 -2.34
C ILE A 111 20.34 -13.84 -1.55
N ASP A 112 20.91 -13.82 -0.36
CA ASP A 112 20.90 -14.97 0.54
C ASP A 112 19.51 -15.16 1.14
N LEU A 113 19.08 -16.42 1.25
CA LEU A 113 17.78 -16.80 1.76
C LEU A 113 17.90 -17.38 3.18
N ALA A 114 17.03 -16.92 4.07
CA ALA A 114 16.77 -17.60 5.34
C ALA A 114 15.71 -18.68 5.08
N VAL A 115 16.15 -19.90 4.95
CA VAL A 115 15.29 -21.07 4.70
C VAL A 115 14.67 -21.53 6.01
N THR A 116 13.35 -21.54 6.09
CA THR A 116 12.57 -21.98 7.25
C THR A 116 11.86 -23.30 7.02
N GLY A 117 11.58 -23.63 5.76
CA GLY A 117 10.97 -24.89 5.31
C GLY A 117 11.93 -25.76 4.52
N THR A 118 11.40 -26.62 3.67
CA THR A 118 12.19 -27.48 2.80
C THR A 118 12.41 -26.80 1.44
N LEU A 119 13.66 -26.58 1.07
CA LEU A 119 14.06 -26.03 -0.22
C LEU A 119 14.93 -27.08 -0.92
N GLU A 120 14.34 -27.81 -1.85
CA GLU A 120 15.01 -28.89 -2.58
C GLU A 120 15.06 -28.58 -4.08
N ALA A 121 16.14 -29.00 -4.73
CA ALA A 121 16.24 -28.88 -6.16
C ALA A 121 15.18 -29.75 -6.86
N GLY A 122 14.55 -29.19 -7.89
CA GLY A 122 13.52 -29.88 -8.65
C GLY A 122 12.08 -29.65 -8.13
N GLN A 123 11.90 -28.95 -7.02
CA GLN A 123 10.56 -28.52 -6.58
C GLN A 123 10.16 -27.18 -7.20
N TYR A 124 8.86 -26.95 -7.32
CA TYR A 124 8.32 -25.66 -7.70
C TYR A 124 8.01 -24.84 -6.45
N VAL A 125 8.41 -23.58 -6.48
CA VAL A 125 8.13 -22.62 -5.41
C VAL A 125 7.58 -21.32 -6.02
N GLU A 126 6.71 -20.67 -5.29
CA GLU A 126 6.22 -19.35 -5.63
C GLU A 126 7.13 -18.29 -5.01
N VAL A 127 7.69 -17.44 -5.84
CA VAL A 127 8.51 -16.30 -5.43
C VAL A 127 7.69 -15.04 -5.50
N SER A 128 7.59 -14.34 -4.39
CA SER A 128 6.94 -13.04 -4.29
C SER A 128 7.95 -11.96 -3.91
N VAL A 129 7.98 -10.88 -4.68
CA VAL A 129 8.75 -9.68 -4.38
C VAL A 129 7.79 -8.59 -3.94
N ILE A 130 7.96 -8.11 -2.72
CA ILE A 130 7.08 -7.18 -2.05
C ILE A 130 7.85 -5.89 -1.79
N VAL A 131 7.29 -4.75 -2.18
CA VAL A 131 7.85 -3.43 -1.94
C VAL A 131 7.00 -2.71 -0.90
N ASP A 132 7.66 -2.04 0.04
CA ASP A 132 7.02 -1.29 1.13
C ASP A 132 6.06 -2.11 1.99
N GLY A 133 6.24 -3.42 2.02
CA GLY A 133 5.37 -4.34 2.76
C GLY A 133 3.91 -4.40 2.28
N LYS A 134 3.57 -3.72 1.19
CA LYS A 134 2.19 -3.57 0.68
C LYS A 134 2.03 -3.98 -0.78
N HIS A 135 3.00 -3.65 -1.63
CA HIS A 135 2.87 -3.81 -3.07
C HIS A 135 3.64 -5.03 -3.55
N ILE A 136 2.93 -6.01 -4.10
CA ILE A 136 3.54 -7.17 -4.73
C ILE A 136 3.90 -6.79 -6.17
N VAL A 137 5.20 -6.77 -6.47
CA VAL A 137 5.73 -6.40 -7.80
C VAL A 137 5.94 -7.62 -8.68
N LEU A 138 6.30 -8.76 -8.08
CA LEU A 138 6.46 -10.03 -8.76
C LEU A 138 5.78 -11.13 -7.96
N THR A 139 5.00 -11.97 -8.64
CA THR A 139 4.62 -13.30 -8.17
C THR A 139 4.86 -14.26 -9.32
N LYS A 140 5.75 -15.21 -9.13
CA LYS A 140 6.13 -16.17 -10.17
C LYS A 140 6.44 -17.54 -9.57
N GLU A 141 5.92 -18.57 -10.19
CA GLU A 141 6.30 -19.95 -9.90
C GLU A 141 7.63 -20.27 -10.59
N VAL A 142 8.58 -20.74 -9.84
CA VAL A 142 9.96 -21.00 -10.29
C VAL A 142 10.39 -22.41 -9.88
N LEU A 143 11.04 -23.11 -10.80
CA LEU A 143 11.68 -24.40 -10.50
C LEU A 143 12.98 -24.14 -9.74
N VAL A 144 13.12 -24.74 -8.57
CA VAL A 144 14.34 -24.64 -7.75
C VAL A 144 15.46 -25.42 -8.42
N LYS A 145 16.57 -24.74 -8.69
CA LYS A 145 17.79 -25.29 -9.27
C LYS A 145 18.70 -25.87 -8.16
N ALA A 146 19.54 -26.78 -8.55
CA ALA A 146 20.54 -27.35 -7.66
C ALA A 146 21.58 -26.32 -7.20
#